data_fcc8bfe7d5500ed53af34d3bca7ea52c
#
_entry.id   fcc8bfe7d5500ed53af34d3bca7ea52c
#
_cell.length_a   1.000
_cell.length_b   1.000
_cell.length_c   1.000
_cell.angle_alpha   90.00
_cell.angle_beta   90.00
_cell.angle_gamma   90.00
#
_symmetry.space_group_name_H-M   'P 1'
#
loop_
_entity.id
_entity.type
_entity.pdbx_description
1 polymer ?
#
loop_
_entity_poly.entity_id
_entity_poly.type
_entity_poly.pdbx_seq_one_letter_code
_entity_poly.pdbx_strand_id
1 'polypeptide(L)'
;MGRGSREKPERLGAKLARIRDSLELSQEGMVRLLAPGGKLTRNDISKYERAVREPSLLLLLRYARVAGVSTDELLDDDLDLPKKLPTNRSRK
;
A
#
# COMPACT_ATOMS: atom_id res chain seq x y z
N MET A 1 8.44 16.59 22.46
CA MET A 1 8.19 16.00 22.36
C MET A 1 7.93 15.25 22.39
N GLY A 2 7.82 15.00 22.20
CA GLY A 2 7.51 14.16 22.24
C GLY A 2 7.66 13.55 22.33
N ARG A 3 7.62 12.99 22.51
CA ARG A 3 7.71 12.18 22.48
C ARG A 3 7.36 11.25 22.18
N GLY A 4 7.46 11.38 22.34
CA GLY A 4 7.29 10.09 22.24
C GLY A 4 6.83 9.41 21.04
N SER A 5 5.87 9.83 20.43
CA SER A 5 5.40 9.10 19.28
C SER A 5 6.30 9.36 18.08
N ARG A 6 6.49 8.33 17.31
CA ARG A 6 7.26 8.39 16.11
C ARG A 6 6.42 8.97 14.99
N GLU A 7 7.05 9.76 14.17
CA GLU A 7 6.40 10.32 13.00
C GLU A 7 6.07 9.22 12.01
N LYS A 8 4.90 9.29 11.41
CA LYS A 8 4.52 8.28 10.42
C LYS A 8 3.58 8.89 9.39
N PRO A 9 3.52 8.30 8.19
CA PRO A 9 2.63 8.83 7.16
C PRO A 9 1.17 8.62 7.55
N GLU A 10 0.42 9.69 7.50
CA GLU A 10 -0.98 9.65 7.93
C GLU A 10 -1.92 9.24 6.82
N ARG A 11 -1.51 9.44 5.57
CA ARG A 11 -2.38 9.13 4.42
C ARG A 11 -2.06 7.78 3.80
N LEU A 12 -1.07 7.08 4.33
CA LEU A 12 -0.62 5.83 3.71
C LEU A 12 -1.72 4.80 3.61
N GLY A 13 -2.46 4.59 4.70
CA GLY A 13 -3.52 3.58 4.69
C GLY A 13 -4.53 3.81 3.59
N ALA A 14 -4.98 5.05 3.45
CA ALA A 14 -5.96 5.40 2.42
C ALA A 14 -5.37 5.20 1.02
N LYS A 15 -4.09 5.52 0.86
CA LYS A 15 -3.44 5.33 -0.44
C LYS A 15 -3.35 3.86 -0.81
N LEU A 16 -3.04 3.01 0.17
CA LEU A 16 -2.95 1.57 -0.08
C LEU A 16 -4.31 1.00 -0.46
N ALA A 17 -5.36 1.44 0.22
CA ALA A 17 -6.72 1.01 -0.11
C ALA A 17 -7.10 1.44 -1.52
N ARG A 18 -6.71 2.65 -1.89
CA ARG A 18 -7.02 3.15 -3.23
C ARG A 18 -6.29 2.35 -4.31
N ILE A 19 -5.05 1.96 -4.04
CA ILE A 19 -4.31 1.13 -4.98
C ILE A 19 -5.04 -0.19 -5.20
N ARG A 20 -5.44 -0.84 -4.11
CA ARG A 20 -6.17 -2.09 -4.23
C ARG A 20 -7.46 -1.92 -5.01
N ASP A 21 -8.21 -0.87 -4.71
CA ASP A 21 -9.44 -0.56 -5.42
C ASP A 21 -9.21 -0.37 -6.91
N SER A 22 -8.15 0.34 -7.25
CA SER A 22 -7.81 0.60 -8.65
C SER A 22 -7.48 -0.66 -9.41
N LEU A 23 -6.97 -1.66 -8.71
CA LEU A 23 -6.67 -2.96 -9.30
C LEU A 23 -7.87 -3.88 -9.30
N GLU A 24 -8.97 -3.45 -8.69
CA GLU A 24 -10.20 -4.23 -8.58
C GLU A 24 -9.97 -5.56 -7.87
N LEU A 25 -9.17 -5.53 -6.82
CA LEU A 25 -8.84 -6.72 -6.06
C LEU A 25 -9.46 -6.68 -4.69
N SER A 26 -9.86 -7.85 -4.21
CA SER A 26 -10.17 -8.02 -2.80
C SER A 26 -8.89 -7.96 -1.98
N GLN A 27 -9.03 -7.89 -0.67
CA GLN A 27 -7.85 -7.94 0.20
C GLN A 27 -7.10 -9.25 0.02
N GLU A 28 -7.82 -10.34 -0.15
CA GLU A 28 -7.19 -11.63 -0.42
C GLU A 28 -6.46 -11.61 -1.76
N GLY A 29 -7.04 -11.01 -2.78
CA GLY A 29 -6.38 -10.88 -4.07
C GLY A 29 -5.11 -10.06 -3.99
N MET A 30 -5.13 -9.03 -3.15
CA MET A 30 -3.95 -8.22 -2.94
C MET A 30 -2.83 -9.02 -2.28
N VAL A 31 -3.18 -9.89 -1.33
CA VAL A 31 -2.19 -10.78 -0.73
C VAL A 31 -1.49 -11.61 -1.79
N ARG A 32 -2.28 -12.20 -2.66
CA ARG A 32 -1.70 -13.07 -3.70
C ARG A 32 -0.80 -12.30 -4.66
N LEU A 33 -1.16 -11.06 -4.93
CA LEU A 33 -0.36 -10.25 -5.83
C LEU A 33 0.95 -9.81 -5.20
N LEU A 34 0.90 -9.41 -3.92
CA LEU A 34 2.06 -8.84 -3.25
C LEU A 34 3.03 -9.89 -2.71
N ALA A 35 2.51 -11.01 -2.26
CA ALA A 35 3.35 -12.00 -1.57
C ALA A 35 2.85 -13.41 -1.84
N PRO A 36 2.90 -13.86 -3.09
CA PRO A 36 2.47 -15.22 -3.40
C PRO A 36 3.32 -16.23 -2.63
N GLY A 37 2.69 -17.11 -1.90
CA GLY A 37 3.39 -18.11 -1.11
C GLY A 37 4.02 -17.59 0.16
N GLY A 38 3.81 -16.33 0.49
CA GLY A 38 4.37 -15.74 1.69
C GLY A 38 3.45 -15.88 2.88
N LYS A 39 3.77 -15.13 3.93
CA LYS A 39 3.02 -15.20 5.18
C LYS A 39 2.04 -14.06 5.37
N LEU A 40 1.90 -13.23 4.36
CA LEU A 40 0.97 -12.11 4.42
C LEU A 40 -0.46 -12.64 4.40
N THR A 41 -1.34 -12.04 5.19
CA THR A 41 -2.73 -12.42 5.23
C THR A 41 -3.62 -11.24 4.88
N ARG A 42 -4.90 -11.53 4.60
CA ARG A 42 -5.82 -10.44 4.34
C ARG A 42 -6.05 -9.58 5.57
N ASN A 43 -5.90 -10.15 6.77
CA ASN A 43 -5.97 -9.34 7.98
C ASN A 43 -4.87 -8.30 8.04
N ASP A 44 -3.68 -8.68 7.55
CA ASP A 44 -2.58 -7.72 7.48
C ASP A 44 -2.94 -6.57 6.54
N ILE A 45 -3.47 -6.89 5.37
CA ILE A 45 -3.88 -5.86 4.41
C ILE A 45 -4.91 -4.93 5.05
N SER A 46 -5.88 -5.51 5.74
CA SER A 46 -6.91 -4.71 6.41
C SER A 46 -6.29 -3.75 7.43
N LYS A 47 -5.33 -4.24 8.21
CA LYS A 47 -4.68 -3.41 9.22
C LYS A 47 -3.89 -2.28 8.60
N TYR A 48 -3.22 -2.55 7.47
CA TYR A 48 -2.49 -1.49 6.76
C TYR A 48 -3.45 -0.42 6.25
N GLU A 49 -4.55 -0.83 5.66
CA GLU A 49 -5.51 0.13 5.10
C GLU A 49 -6.21 0.95 6.16
N ARG A 50 -6.37 0.39 7.35
CA ARG A 50 -6.97 1.12 8.48
C ARG A 50 -5.95 1.88 9.30
N ALA A 51 -4.70 1.85 8.89
CA ALA A 51 -3.61 2.55 9.56
C ALA A 51 -3.36 2.04 10.98
N VAL A 52 -3.74 0.79 11.24
CA VAL A 52 -3.48 0.15 12.53
C VAL A 52 -2.06 -0.37 12.58
N ARG A 53 -1.48 -0.65 11.42
CA ARG A 53 -0.17 -1.24 11.31
C ARG A 53 0.46 -0.78 10.01
N GLU A 54 1.78 -0.66 9.98
CA GLU A 54 2.49 -0.25 8.78
C GLU A 54 3.07 -1.46 8.07
N PRO A 55 3.02 -1.49 6.73
CA PRO A 55 3.70 -2.54 6.00
C PRO A 55 5.22 -2.45 6.17
N SER A 56 5.91 -3.54 5.95
CA SER A 56 7.37 -3.52 5.90
C SER A 56 7.84 -2.68 4.73
N LEU A 57 9.10 -2.29 4.77
CA LEU A 57 9.67 -1.49 3.68
C LEU A 57 9.59 -2.23 2.35
N LEU A 58 9.89 -3.51 2.37
CA LEU A 58 9.85 -4.30 1.14
C LEU A 58 8.43 -4.38 0.59
N LEU A 59 7.46 -4.53 1.49
CA LEU A 59 6.08 -4.60 1.05
C LEU A 59 5.61 -3.27 0.47
N LEU A 60 6.05 -2.15 1.05
CA LEU A 60 5.75 -0.84 0.49
C LEU A 60 6.31 -0.70 -0.92
N LEU A 61 7.52 -1.18 -1.13
CA LEU A 61 8.11 -1.16 -2.47
C LEU A 61 7.27 -1.96 -3.46
N ARG A 62 6.78 -3.12 -3.02
CA ARG A 62 5.94 -3.94 -3.89
C ARG A 62 4.63 -3.26 -4.24
N TYR A 63 4.01 -2.61 -3.25
CA TYR A 63 2.81 -1.81 -3.50
C TYR A 63 3.09 -0.74 -4.57
N ALA A 64 4.19 -0.03 -4.41
CA ALA A 64 4.53 1.04 -5.35
C ALA A 64 4.71 0.48 -6.76
N ARG A 65 5.36 -0.66 -6.85
CA ARG A 65 5.63 -1.25 -8.16
C ARG A 65 4.36 -1.74 -8.86
N VAL A 66 3.46 -2.38 -8.12
CA VAL A 66 2.23 -2.85 -8.77
C VAL A 66 1.33 -1.68 -9.13
N ALA A 67 1.41 -0.58 -8.40
CA ALA A 67 0.65 0.61 -8.70
C ALA A 67 1.28 1.47 -9.80
N GLY A 68 2.57 1.25 -10.06
CA GLY A 68 3.28 2.07 -11.03
C GLY A 68 3.60 3.45 -10.51
N VAL A 69 3.78 3.59 -9.21
CA VAL A 69 4.10 4.88 -8.58
C VAL A 69 5.40 4.74 -7.80
N SER A 70 5.90 5.88 -7.33
CA SER A 70 7.10 5.86 -6.50
C SER A 70 6.74 5.63 -5.04
N THR A 71 7.71 5.20 -4.25
CA THR A 71 7.51 5.11 -2.81
C THR A 71 7.30 6.48 -2.21
N ASP A 72 7.86 7.53 -2.80
CA ASP A 72 7.60 8.89 -2.35
C ASP A 72 6.11 9.21 -2.40
N GLU A 73 5.46 8.83 -3.49
CA GLU A 73 4.04 9.10 -3.63
C GLU A 73 3.22 8.35 -2.59
N LEU A 74 3.72 7.23 -2.09
CA LEU A 74 3.06 6.52 -1.00
C LEU A 74 3.31 7.17 0.34
N LEU A 75 4.54 7.54 0.61
CA LEU A 75 4.97 7.89 1.97
C LEU A 75 4.89 9.36 2.29
N ASP A 76 4.95 10.21 1.28
CA ASP A 76 4.95 11.65 1.51
C ASP A 76 3.51 12.13 1.54
N ASP A 77 3.07 12.60 2.72
CA ASP A 77 1.69 13.05 2.90
C ASP A 77 1.39 14.29 2.07
N ASP A 78 2.41 15.01 1.62
CA ASP A 78 2.20 16.18 0.77
C ASP A 78 2.00 15.83 -0.69
N LEU A 79 2.22 14.57 -1.05
CA LEU A 79 2.03 14.11 -2.43
C LEU A 79 0.76 13.28 -2.51
N ASP A 80 0.06 13.45 -3.61
CA ASP A 80 -1.12 12.62 -3.91
C ASP A 80 -0.73 11.53 -4.88
N LEU A 81 -1.46 10.42 -4.82
CA LEU A 81 -1.37 9.44 -5.89
C LEU A 81 -1.96 10.05 -7.17
N PRO A 82 -1.48 9.64 -8.34
CA PRO A 82 -2.10 10.10 -9.60
C PRO A 82 -3.59 9.78 -9.59
N LYS A 83 -4.38 10.62 -10.24
CA LYS A 83 -5.81 10.36 -10.33
C LYS A 83 -6.11 9.02 -10.97
N LYS A 84 -5.38 8.71 -12.00
CA LYS A 84 -5.47 7.42 -12.64
C LYS A 84 -4.15 6.71 -12.46
N LEU A 85 -4.17 5.60 -11.74
CA LEU A 85 -2.95 4.89 -11.44
C LEU A 85 -2.45 4.13 -12.65
N PRO A 86 -1.15 4.23 -12.97
CA PRO A 86 -0.63 3.53 -14.14
C PRO A 86 -0.64 2.02 -14.02
N THR A 87 -0.53 1.51 -12.84
CA THR A 87 -0.43 0.11 -12.46
C THR A 87 0.52 -0.68 -13.35
N ASN A 88 1.37 -1.46 -12.72
CA ASN A 88 2.33 -2.31 -13.42
C ASN A 88 1.87 -3.74 -13.48
N ARG A 89 0.60 -3.95 -13.31
CA ARG A 89 0.05 -5.28 -13.35
C ARG A 89 -0.01 -5.76 -14.79
N SER A 90 0.52 -6.93 -15.05
CA SER A 90 0.50 -7.55 -16.37
C SER A 90 -0.91 -7.94 -16.74
N ARG A 91 -1.24 -7.83 -18.06
CA ARG A 91 -2.54 -8.21 -18.54
C ARG A 91 -2.47 -9.07 -19.68
N LYS A 92 -2.75 -9.29 -19.82
CA LYS A 92 -2.67 -9.95 -20.79
C LYS A 92 -2.94 -10.30 -21.14
#